data_23c1d1153be773e58792407cb678bcb5
#
_entry.id   23c1d1153be773e58792407cb678bcb5
#
_cell.length_a   1.000
_cell.length_b   1.000
_cell.length_c   1.000
_cell.angle_alpha   90.00
_cell.angle_beta   90.00
_cell.angle_gamma   90.00
#
_symmetry.space_group_name_H-M   'P 1'
#
loop_
_entity.id
_entity.type
_entity.pdbx_description
1 polymer ?
#
loop_
_entity_poly.entity_id
_entity_poly.type
_entity_poly.pdbx_seq_one_letter_code
_entity_poly.pdbx_strand_id
1 'polypeptide(L)'
;TTLFRSEMETGLIVAEGFDYEIIEKMNRPHDDYSILVTLKADGSVEKTVVGSVVESCILDSENEGEYGRLKEIFCKQSLQMVSFTITEKGYSLVNGKGELLPAVAADFAAGPEKPASYIGKVASLLYTRFKNGQLPIAMVSMDNCSHNGDKLYAAIHTFAEEWAENGLAEKDFVNYINDREKVSFPWSMIDKITPRPDASVEEILKKDEIDGLDPVVTSKNTYVAPDRKSVV
;
A
#
# COMPACT_ATOMS: atom_id res chain seq x y z
N THR A 1 -15.82 5.42 -7.47
CA THR A 1 -15.17 4.15 -7.06
C THR A 1 -16.19 3.04 -6.79
N THR A 2 -17.34 3.35 -6.22
CA THR A 2 -18.44 2.38 -6.00
C THR A 2 -19.02 1.87 -7.32
N LEU A 3 -19.15 2.74 -8.33
CA LEU A 3 -19.54 2.38 -9.70
C LEU A 3 -18.57 1.35 -10.31
N PHE A 4 -17.27 1.54 -10.11
CA PHE A 4 -16.23 0.67 -10.64
C PHE A 4 -16.37 -0.77 -10.13
N ARG A 5 -16.68 -0.94 -8.85
CA ARG A 5 -16.86 -2.25 -8.24
C ARG A 5 -18.12 -2.96 -8.76
N SER A 6 -19.24 -2.23 -8.90
CA SER A 6 -20.52 -2.82 -9.32
C SER A 6 -20.58 -3.14 -10.80
N GLU A 7 -19.88 -2.37 -11.66
CA GLU A 7 -19.95 -2.56 -13.12
C GLU A 7 -18.87 -3.50 -13.66
N MET A 8 -17.69 -3.56 -12.99
CA MET A 8 -16.57 -4.35 -13.48
C MET A 8 -16.26 -5.58 -12.63
N GLU A 9 -17.04 -5.86 -11.58
CA GLU A 9 -16.80 -6.96 -10.63
C GLU A 9 -15.37 -6.95 -10.05
N THR A 10 -14.79 -5.75 -9.92
CA THR A 10 -13.45 -5.54 -9.39
C THR A 10 -13.49 -4.78 -8.07
N GLY A 11 -12.46 -4.93 -7.26
CA GLY A 11 -12.33 -4.22 -6.00
C GLY A 11 -10.87 -3.90 -5.70
N LEU A 12 -10.69 -3.04 -4.70
CA LEU A 12 -9.36 -2.71 -4.17
C LEU A 12 -9.07 -3.60 -2.97
N ILE A 13 -7.82 -4.01 -2.85
CA ILE A 13 -7.29 -4.66 -1.66
C ILE A 13 -6.32 -3.68 -1.01
N VAL A 14 -6.49 -3.43 0.27
CA VAL A 14 -5.60 -2.58 1.06
C VAL A 14 -4.64 -3.48 1.84
N ALA A 15 -3.35 -3.16 1.79
CA ALA A 15 -2.34 -3.83 2.60
C ALA A 15 -1.60 -2.79 3.45
N GLU A 16 -1.65 -2.94 4.78
CA GLU A 16 -0.97 -2.06 5.72
C GLU A 16 0.38 -2.65 6.12
N GLY A 17 1.45 -1.88 5.91
CA GLY A 17 2.83 -2.35 6.12
C GLY A 17 3.55 -1.71 7.31
N PHE A 18 2.95 -0.77 8.03
CA PHE A 18 3.59 -0.03 9.12
C PHE A 18 2.81 -0.12 10.44
N ASP A 19 1.53 0.15 10.40
CA ASP A 19 0.66 0.12 11.58
C ASP A 19 -0.45 -0.91 11.41
N TYR A 20 -0.09 -2.16 11.65
CA TYR A 20 -0.96 -3.32 11.41
C TYR A 20 -2.28 -3.25 12.17
N GLU A 21 -2.28 -2.61 13.35
CA GLU A 21 -3.47 -2.48 14.18
C GLU A 21 -4.62 -1.70 13.50
N ILE A 22 -4.31 -0.87 12.48
CA ILE A 22 -5.34 -0.17 11.72
C ILE A 22 -6.28 -1.15 11.01
N ILE A 23 -5.73 -2.23 10.46
CA ILE A 23 -6.54 -3.25 9.78
C ILE A 23 -7.54 -3.86 10.75
N GLU A 24 -7.10 -4.22 11.94
CA GLU A 24 -7.93 -4.89 12.95
C GLU A 24 -8.89 -3.93 13.66
N LYS A 25 -8.45 -2.69 13.93
CA LYS A 25 -9.21 -1.72 14.72
C LYS A 25 -10.10 -0.79 13.90
N MET A 26 -9.79 -0.59 12.62
CA MET A 26 -10.50 0.38 11.78
C MET A 26 -11.10 -0.22 10.52
N ASN A 27 -10.38 -1.06 9.78
CA ASN A 27 -10.88 -1.60 8.51
C ASN A 27 -11.90 -2.72 8.73
N ARG A 28 -11.49 -3.81 9.37
CA ARG A 28 -12.31 -5.01 9.56
C ARG A 28 -13.58 -4.79 10.37
N PRO A 29 -13.58 -4.00 11.46
CA PRO A 29 -14.80 -3.75 12.22
C PRO A 29 -15.89 -3.02 11.44
N HIS A 30 -15.54 -2.38 10.32
CA HIS A 30 -16.48 -1.66 9.44
C HIS A 30 -16.62 -2.33 8.06
N ASP A 31 -16.32 -3.62 7.93
CA ASP A 31 -16.40 -4.38 6.68
C ASP A 31 -15.69 -3.65 5.50
N ASP A 32 -14.57 -2.98 5.81
CA ASP A 32 -13.80 -2.15 4.86
C ASP A 32 -14.58 -0.97 4.23
N TYR A 33 -15.79 -0.67 4.70
CA TYR A 33 -16.52 0.53 4.29
C TYR A 33 -15.90 1.79 4.87
N SER A 34 -16.05 2.87 4.13
CA SER A 34 -15.68 4.20 4.60
C SER A 34 -16.62 5.26 4.06
N ILE A 35 -16.69 6.42 4.72
CA ILE A 35 -17.52 7.53 4.31
C ILE A 35 -16.64 8.65 3.77
N LEU A 36 -16.87 9.05 2.52
CA LEU A 36 -16.29 10.24 1.93
C LEU A 36 -17.22 11.41 2.20
N VAL A 37 -16.72 12.41 2.92
CA VAL A 37 -17.45 13.67 3.17
C VAL A 37 -16.85 14.76 2.30
N THR A 38 -17.65 15.33 1.42
CA THR A 38 -17.24 16.44 0.55
C THR A 38 -17.90 17.74 1.06
N LEU A 39 -17.07 18.68 1.47
CA LEU A 39 -17.53 20.02 1.83
C LEU A 39 -17.46 20.90 0.57
N LYS A 40 -18.61 21.39 0.10
CA LYS A 40 -18.67 22.20 -1.11
C LYS A 40 -18.55 23.70 -0.79
N ALA A 41 -18.11 24.47 -1.77
CA ALA A 41 -17.93 25.92 -1.63
C ALA A 41 -19.23 26.69 -1.32
N ASP A 42 -20.37 26.12 -1.66
CA ASP A 42 -21.70 26.69 -1.34
C ASP A 42 -22.18 26.37 0.10
N GLY A 43 -21.33 25.67 0.89
CA GLY A 43 -21.65 25.24 2.25
C GLY A 43 -22.44 23.94 2.32
N SER A 44 -22.80 23.32 1.19
CA SER A 44 -23.44 22.01 1.19
C SER A 44 -22.45 20.89 1.49
N VAL A 45 -22.95 19.80 2.08
CA VAL A 45 -22.16 18.65 2.47
C VAL A 45 -22.69 17.42 1.74
N GLU A 46 -21.82 16.75 1.02
CA GLU A 46 -22.13 15.47 0.37
C GLU A 46 -21.46 14.33 1.11
N LYS A 47 -22.19 13.24 1.32
CA LYS A 47 -21.69 12.03 2.00
C LYS A 47 -21.88 10.85 1.08
N THR A 48 -20.77 10.14 0.82
CA THR A 48 -20.77 8.97 -0.06
C THR A 48 -20.16 7.79 0.67
N VAL A 49 -20.88 6.68 0.76
CA VAL A 49 -20.33 5.43 1.26
C VAL A 49 -19.39 4.84 0.21
N VAL A 50 -18.15 4.63 0.57
CA VAL A 50 -17.13 4.03 -0.28
C VAL A 50 -16.98 2.56 0.08
N GLY A 51 -17.40 1.69 -0.80
CA GLY A 51 -17.31 0.22 -0.68
C GLY A 51 -16.42 -0.41 -1.74
N SER A 52 -15.41 0.32 -2.24
CA SER A 52 -14.48 -0.19 -3.25
C SER A 52 -13.38 -1.08 -2.67
N VAL A 53 -13.10 -0.99 -1.38
CA VAL A 53 -12.21 -1.91 -0.68
C VAL A 53 -12.99 -3.19 -0.42
N VAL A 54 -12.49 -4.32 -0.91
CA VAL A 54 -13.14 -5.63 -0.78
C VAL A 54 -12.44 -6.53 0.23
N GLU A 55 -11.21 -6.21 0.57
CA GLU A 55 -10.39 -6.96 1.50
C GLU A 55 -9.29 -6.06 2.04
N SER A 56 -8.97 -6.20 3.32
CA SER A 56 -7.81 -5.57 3.95
C SER A 56 -6.89 -6.62 4.55
N CYS A 57 -5.58 -6.46 4.31
CA CYS A 57 -4.53 -7.39 4.69
C CYS A 57 -3.45 -6.69 5.51
N ILE A 58 -2.72 -7.48 6.29
CA ILE A 58 -1.51 -7.04 6.99
C ILE A 58 -0.29 -7.47 6.18
N LEU A 59 0.56 -6.51 5.81
CA LEU A 59 1.81 -6.78 5.10
C LEU A 59 2.92 -7.11 6.12
N ASP A 60 2.80 -8.29 6.73
CA ASP A 60 3.77 -8.83 7.68
C ASP A 60 4.21 -10.22 7.27
N SER A 61 5.49 -10.37 6.92
CA SER A 61 6.07 -11.65 6.48
C SER A 61 6.15 -12.71 7.60
N GLU A 62 6.08 -12.29 8.85
CA GLU A 62 6.03 -13.21 9.99
C GLU A 62 4.61 -13.76 10.22
N ASN A 63 3.59 -13.08 9.72
CA ASN A 63 2.21 -13.57 9.74
C ASN A 63 1.94 -14.43 8.50
N GLU A 64 2.11 -15.74 8.62
CA GLU A 64 1.98 -16.68 7.50
C GLU A 64 0.61 -16.63 6.82
N GLY A 65 -0.47 -16.40 7.56
CA GLY A 65 -1.82 -16.30 7.01
C GLY A 65 -2.00 -15.06 6.14
N GLU A 66 -1.69 -13.89 6.67
CA GLU A 66 -1.82 -12.60 5.99
C GLU A 66 -0.85 -12.50 4.80
N TYR A 67 0.40 -12.89 5.01
CA TYR A 67 1.40 -12.84 3.95
C TYR A 67 1.16 -13.88 2.86
N GLY A 68 0.69 -15.07 3.25
CA GLY A 68 0.24 -16.10 2.32
C GLY A 68 -0.90 -15.59 1.44
N ARG A 69 -1.86 -14.89 2.03
CA ARG A 69 -2.97 -14.27 1.28
C ARG A 69 -2.48 -13.23 0.28
N LEU A 70 -1.53 -12.37 0.66
CA LEU A 70 -0.91 -11.42 -0.26
C LEU A 70 -0.14 -12.11 -1.39
N LYS A 71 0.59 -13.21 -1.12
CA LYS A 71 1.23 -14.03 -2.15
C LYS A 71 0.21 -14.61 -3.13
N GLU A 72 -0.93 -15.12 -2.66
CA GLU A 72 -2.02 -15.57 -3.52
C GLU A 72 -2.56 -14.45 -4.43
N ILE A 73 -2.75 -13.25 -3.88
CA ILE A 73 -3.21 -12.07 -4.65
C ILE A 73 -2.21 -11.73 -5.75
N PHE A 74 -0.91 -11.73 -5.42
CA PHE A 74 0.15 -11.46 -6.42
C PHE A 74 0.25 -12.54 -7.50
N CYS A 75 -0.23 -13.75 -7.26
CA CYS A 75 -0.34 -14.81 -8.25
C CYS A 75 -1.55 -14.64 -9.20
N LYS A 76 -2.49 -13.73 -8.91
CA LYS A 76 -3.66 -13.54 -9.77
C LYS A 76 -3.32 -12.79 -11.04
N GLN A 77 -3.80 -13.28 -12.18
CA GLN A 77 -3.69 -12.57 -13.46
C GLN A 77 -4.50 -11.27 -13.47
N SER A 78 -5.58 -11.20 -12.70
CA SER A 78 -6.43 -10.02 -12.57
C SER A 78 -5.78 -8.87 -11.78
N LEU A 79 -4.69 -9.11 -11.02
CA LEU A 79 -3.94 -8.05 -10.39
C LEU A 79 -3.12 -7.30 -11.45
N GLN A 80 -3.52 -6.08 -11.78
CA GLN A 80 -2.90 -5.26 -12.82
C GLN A 80 -2.01 -4.16 -12.25
N MET A 81 -2.30 -3.68 -11.04
CA MET A 81 -1.61 -2.53 -10.46
C MET A 81 -1.52 -2.66 -8.93
N VAL A 82 -0.41 -2.23 -8.39
CA VAL A 82 -0.21 -1.98 -6.96
C VAL A 82 0.20 -0.53 -6.77
N SER A 83 -0.50 0.20 -5.91
CA SER A 83 -0.18 1.58 -5.58
C SER A 83 0.40 1.70 -4.17
N PHE A 84 1.31 2.66 -3.99
CA PHE A 84 2.06 2.88 -2.76
C PHE A 84 1.87 4.31 -2.25
N THR A 85 1.58 4.44 -0.96
CA THR A 85 1.57 5.71 -0.22
C THR A 85 2.39 5.52 1.05
N ILE A 86 3.72 5.59 0.91
CA ILE A 86 4.68 5.24 1.96
C ILE A 86 5.60 6.39 2.33
N THR A 87 5.35 7.58 1.80
CA THR A 87 6.17 8.78 1.85
C THR A 87 7.56 8.59 1.20
N GLU A 88 8.22 9.68 0.86
CA GLU A 88 9.53 9.63 0.21
C GLU A 88 10.56 8.80 0.99
N LYS A 89 10.50 8.82 2.32
CA LYS A 89 11.40 8.05 3.18
C LYS A 89 11.18 6.54 3.08
N GLY A 90 9.99 6.11 2.73
CA GLY A 90 9.65 4.68 2.61
C GLY A 90 10.39 3.96 1.48
N TYR A 91 10.88 4.71 0.49
CA TYR A 91 11.68 4.15 -0.63
C TYR A 91 13.17 4.02 -0.30
N SER A 92 13.66 4.66 0.78
CA SER A 92 15.08 4.64 1.10
C SER A 92 15.52 3.31 1.70
N LEU A 93 16.57 2.74 1.15
CA LEU A 93 17.25 1.55 1.68
C LEU A 93 18.39 1.92 2.65
N VAL A 94 18.71 3.21 2.75
CA VAL A 94 19.81 3.73 3.56
C VAL A 94 19.32 4.80 4.54
N ASN A 95 20.07 4.98 5.61
CA ASN A 95 19.87 6.07 6.57
C ASN A 95 20.44 7.40 6.04
N GLY A 96 20.30 8.48 6.81
CA GLY A 96 20.82 9.81 6.45
C GLY A 96 22.35 9.90 6.33
N LYS A 97 23.07 8.86 6.69
CA LYS A 97 24.55 8.76 6.54
C LYS A 97 24.95 7.92 5.32
N GLY A 98 23.99 7.36 4.57
CA GLY A 98 24.24 6.47 3.44
C GLY A 98 24.54 5.02 3.85
N GLU A 99 24.33 4.63 5.10
CA GLU A 99 24.50 3.26 5.57
C GLU A 99 23.19 2.48 5.38
N LEU A 100 23.26 1.22 4.95
CA LEU A 100 22.09 0.35 4.82
C LEU A 100 21.28 0.31 6.13
N LEU A 101 19.96 0.35 5.99
CA LEU A 101 19.06 0.12 7.12
C LEU A 101 19.26 -1.33 7.62
N PRO A 102 19.30 -1.57 8.95
CA PRO A 102 19.58 -2.92 9.48
C PRO A 102 18.65 -4.02 8.94
N ALA A 103 17.35 -3.72 8.80
CA ALA A 103 16.39 -4.66 8.24
C ALA A 103 16.66 -4.95 6.75
N VAL A 104 17.08 -3.93 5.97
CA VAL A 104 17.43 -4.10 4.55
C VAL A 104 18.68 -4.97 4.41
N ALA A 105 19.72 -4.71 5.20
CA ALA A 105 20.94 -5.51 5.18
C ALA A 105 20.67 -6.98 5.56
N ALA A 106 19.82 -7.22 6.55
CA ALA A 106 19.37 -8.55 6.93
C ALA A 106 18.61 -9.26 5.80
N ASP A 107 17.70 -8.55 5.13
CA ASP A 107 16.88 -9.10 4.03
C ASP A 107 17.73 -9.43 2.79
N PHE A 108 18.77 -8.63 2.49
CA PHE A 108 19.71 -8.97 1.40
C PHE A 108 20.42 -10.30 1.65
N ALA A 109 20.76 -10.56 2.90
CA ALA A 109 21.44 -11.80 3.27
C ALA A 109 20.47 -13.01 3.41
N ALA A 110 19.23 -12.76 3.81
CA ALA A 110 18.25 -13.83 4.06
C ALA A 110 17.45 -14.25 2.82
N GLY A 111 17.30 -13.36 1.82
CA GLY A 111 16.57 -13.66 0.60
C GLY A 111 15.05 -13.38 0.68
N PRO A 112 14.29 -13.82 -0.34
CA PRO A 112 12.90 -13.40 -0.53
C PRO A 112 11.86 -14.09 0.37
N GLU A 113 12.23 -15.04 1.22
CA GLU A 113 11.24 -15.87 1.94
C GLU A 113 10.47 -15.09 3.02
N LYS A 114 11.20 -14.43 3.93
CA LYS A 114 10.63 -13.71 5.08
C LYS A 114 11.31 -12.35 5.31
N PRO A 115 11.26 -11.41 4.36
CA PRO A 115 11.89 -10.10 4.54
C PRO A 115 11.17 -9.28 5.62
N ALA A 116 11.94 -8.54 6.40
CA ALA A 116 11.43 -7.69 7.48
C ALA A 116 11.16 -6.26 7.01
N SER A 117 11.98 -5.73 6.08
CA SER A 117 11.84 -4.38 5.56
C SER A 117 10.63 -4.25 4.63
N TYR A 118 10.05 -3.04 4.56
CA TYR A 118 8.87 -2.80 3.72
C TYR A 118 9.15 -3.12 2.24
N ILE A 119 10.21 -2.56 1.68
CA ILE A 119 10.57 -2.80 0.27
C ILE A 119 10.94 -4.26 0.04
N GLY A 120 11.63 -4.91 1.00
CA GLY A 120 11.91 -6.34 0.94
C GLY A 120 10.64 -7.18 0.82
N LYS A 121 9.60 -6.86 1.61
CA LYS A 121 8.28 -7.53 1.51
C LYS A 121 7.65 -7.34 0.14
N VAL A 122 7.70 -6.13 -0.41
CA VAL A 122 7.17 -5.83 -1.75
C VAL A 122 7.96 -6.58 -2.83
N ALA A 123 9.30 -6.57 -2.76
CA ALA A 123 10.15 -7.31 -3.68
C ALA A 123 9.90 -8.83 -3.63
N SER A 124 9.67 -9.39 -2.44
CA SER A 124 9.29 -10.79 -2.24
C SER A 124 7.95 -11.16 -2.88
N LEU A 125 6.95 -10.26 -2.77
CA LEU A 125 5.66 -10.45 -3.45
C LEU A 125 5.81 -10.40 -4.98
N LEU A 126 6.65 -9.50 -5.50
CA LEU A 126 6.99 -9.48 -6.93
C LEU A 126 7.77 -10.73 -7.36
N TYR A 127 8.67 -11.24 -6.52
CA TYR A 127 9.36 -12.49 -6.77
C TYR A 127 8.38 -13.67 -6.84
N THR A 128 7.38 -13.70 -5.95
CA THR A 128 6.28 -14.68 -6.00
C THR A 128 5.54 -14.59 -7.34
N ARG A 129 5.24 -13.38 -7.82
CA ARG A 129 4.59 -13.15 -9.12
C ARG A 129 5.47 -13.60 -10.29
N PHE A 130 6.77 -13.31 -10.24
CA PHE A 130 7.76 -13.79 -11.20
C PHE A 130 7.75 -15.32 -11.28
N LYS A 131 7.81 -16.02 -10.14
CA LYS A 131 7.76 -17.49 -10.06
C LYS A 131 6.44 -18.06 -10.60
N ASN A 132 5.35 -17.31 -10.52
CA ASN A 132 4.02 -17.72 -10.99
C ASN A 132 3.75 -17.33 -12.45
N GLY A 133 4.78 -17.30 -13.31
CA GLY A 133 4.63 -17.11 -14.74
C GLY A 133 4.92 -15.70 -15.24
N GLN A 134 5.61 -14.87 -14.48
CA GLN A 134 6.05 -13.53 -14.91
C GLN A 134 4.90 -12.64 -15.39
N LEU A 135 3.77 -12.68 -14.67
CA LEU A 135 2.59 -11.91 -15.03
C LEU A 135 2.86 -10.40 -14.98
N PRO A 136 2.36 -9.61 -15.96
CA PRO A 136 2.62 -8.17 -15.99
C PRO A 136 1.92 -7.43 -14.83
N ILE A 137 2.54 -6.33 -14.37
CA ILE A 137 2.03 -5.50 -13.27
C ILE A 137 2.57 -4.06 -13.36
N ALA A 138 1.75 -3.08 -12.97
CA ALA A 138 2.18 -1.70 -12.75
C ALA A 138 2.42 -1.45 -11.25
N MET A 139 3.60 -0.97 -10.89
CA MET A 139 4.00 -0.57 -9.56
C MET A 139 4.01 0.95 -9.49
N VAL A 140 3.00 1.54 -8.84
CA VAL A 140 2.70 2.97 -8.93
C VAL A 140 2.93 3.66 -7.58
N SER A 141 3.95 4.49 -7.49
CA SER A 141 4.09 5.39 -6.34
C SER A 141 3.03 6.49 -6.43
N MET A 142 2.28 6.69 -5.34
CA MET A 142 1.29 7.75 -5.18
C MET A 142 1.76 8.81 -4.18
N ASP A 143 3.07 8.90 -3.95
CA ASP A 143 3.67 9.88 -3.05
C ASP A 143 4.09 11.14 -3.81
N ASN A 144 3.88 12.30 -3.18
CA ASN A 144 4.28 13.59 -3.74
C ASN A 144 5.79 13.80 -3.58
N CYS A 145 6.56 13.15 -4.45
CA CYS A 145 8.00 13.35 -4.56
C CYS A 145 8.45 13.25 -6.01
N SER A 146 9.53 13.95 -6.33
CA SER A 146 10.09 14.00 -7.68
C SER A 146 10.58 12.61 -8.10
N HIS A 147 10.26 12.22 -9.36
CA HIS A 147 10.66 10.93 -9.94
C HIS A 147 10.25 9.73 -9.06
N ASN A 148 9.03 9.77 -8.55
CA ASN A 148 8.52 8.80 -7.60
C ASN A 148 8.57 7.35 -8.12
N GLY A 149 8.26 7.13 -9.40
CA GLY A 149 8.38 5.82 -10.04
C GLY A 149 9.83 5.31 -10.09
N ASP A 150 10.80 6.19 -10.37
CA ASP A 150 12.22 5.81 -10.40
C ASP A 150 12.74 5.43 -9.01
N LYS A 151 12.29 6.12 -7.95
CA LYS A 151 12.65 5.76 -6.57
C LYS A 151 12.14 4.38 -6.19
N LEU A 152 10.90 4.08 -6.53
CA LEU A 152 10.31 2.76 -6.29
C LEU A 152 11.04 1.69 -7.11
N TYR A 153 11.29 1.95 -8.40
CA TYR A 153 12.08 1.05 -9.25
C TYR A 153 13.46 0.77 -8.65
N ALA A 154 14.22 1.81 -8.34
CA ALA A 154 15.58 1.65 -7.82
C ALA A 154 15.61 0.82 -6.53
N ALA A 155 14.67 1.06 -5.61
CA ALA A 155 14.59 0.30 -4.37
C ALA A 155 14.29 -1.19 -4.60
N ILE A 156 13.32 -1.52 -5.45
CA ILE A 156 12.96 -2.91 -5.76
C ILE A 156 14.06 -3.60 -6.59
N HIS A 157 14.63 -2.88 -7.56
CA HIS A 157 15.70 -3.40 -8.41
C HIS A 157 16.94 -3.77 -7.58
N THR A 158 17.32 -2.93 -6.60
CA THR A 158 18.43 -3.24 -5.69
C THR A 158 18.19 -4.55 -4.94
N PHE A 159 16.97 -4.79 -4.45
CA PHE A 159 16.64 -6.08 -3.82
C PHE A 159 16.80 -7.26 -4.78
N ALA A 160 16.34 -7.11 -6.02
CA ALA A 160 16.44 -8.17 -7.02
C ALA A 160 17.91 -8.48 -7.37
N GLU A 161 18.76 -7.45 -7.54
CA GLU A 161 20.18 -7.60 -7.80
C GLU A 161 20.90 -8.28 -6.62
N GLU A 162 20.73 -7.77 -5.40
CA GLU A 162 21.37 -8.30 -4.20
C GLU A 162 21.00 -9.78 -3.96
N TRP A 163 19.73 -10.12 -4.11
CA TRP A 163 19.30 -11.51 -3.99
C TRP A 163 19.87 -12.42 -5.10
N ALA A 164 19.97 -11.91 -6.33
CA ALA A 164 20.54 -12.67 -7.44
C ALA A 164 22.08 -12.84 -7.29
N GLU A 165 22.80 -11.80 -6.85
CA GLU A 165 24.24 -11.85 -6.60
C GLU A 165 24.59 -12.80 -5.45
N ASN A 166 23.77 -12.83 -4.41
CA ASN A 166 23.90 -13.73 -3.27
C ASN A 166 23.41 -15.19 -3.58
N GLY A 167 22.90 -15.43 -4.79
CA GLY A 167 22.40 -16.76 -5.20
C GLY A 167 21.09 -17.17 -4.51
N LEU A 168 20.34 -16.19 -3.97
CA LEU A 168 19.06 -16.38 -3.26
C LEU A 168 17.84 -16.22 -4.16
N ALA A 169 18.03 -15.64 -5.35
CA ALA A 169 17.02 -15.53 -6.40
C ALA A 169 17.66 -15.79 -7.78
N GLU A 170 16.84 -16.13 -8.77
CA GLU A 170 17.30 -16.30 -10.15
C GLU A 170 17.63 -14.94 -10.79
N LYS A 171 18.68 -14.87 -11.62
CA LYS A 171 19.02 -13.67 -12.40
C LYS A 171 17.88 -13.21 -13.31
N ASP A 172 17.02 -14.12 -13.75
CA ASP A 172 15.85 -13.79 -14.55
C ASP A 172 14.81 -12.97 -13.80
N PHE A 173 14.87 -12.92 -12.47
CA PHE A 173 14.04 -11.99 -11.69
C PHE A 173 14.47 -10.54 -11.92
N VAL A 174 15.77 -10.27 -12.01
CA VAL A 174 16.29 -8.93 -12.38
C VAL A 174 15.83 -8.56 -13.78
N ASN A 175 15.89 -9.50 -14.74
CA ASN A 175 15.41 -9.30 -16.10
C ASN A 175 13.91 -8.97 -16.13
N TYR A 176 13.11 -9.69 -15.32
CA TYR A 176 11.67 -9.44 -15.18
C TYR A 176 11.37 -8.03 -14.66
N ILE A 177 12.11 -7.54 -13.64
CA ILE A 177 11.96 -6.18 -13.10
C ILE A 177 12.35 -5.13 -14.14
N ASN A 178 13.34 -5.41 -15.00
CA ASN A 178 13.84 -4.49 -16.02
C ASN A 178 12.99 -4.46 -17.29
N ASP A 179 12.18 -5.48 -17.52
CA ASP A 179 11.27 -5.55 -18.66
C ASP A 179 10.02 -4.70 -18.40
N ARG A 180 9.95 -3.54 -19.07
CA ARG A 180 8.84 -2.59 -18.88
C ARG A 180 7.49 -3.10 -19.40
N GLU A 181 7.48 -4.14 -20.22
CA GLU A 181 6.25 -4.82 -20.64
C GLU A 181 5.75 -5.78 -19.53
N LYS A 182 6.62 -6.16 -18.61
CA LYS A 182 6.31 -7.02 -17.46
C LYS A 182 6.08 -6.20 -16.20
N VAL A 183 7.04 -5.38 -15.80
CA VAL A 183 6.93 -4.54 -14.60
C VAL A 183 7.17 -3.08 -14.96
N SER A 184 6.13 -2.29 -14.88
CA SER A 184 6.22 -0.86 -15.14
C SER A 184 6.23 -0.05 -13.85
N PHE A 185 6.99 1.04 -13.83
CA PHE A 185 7.10 1.98 -12.71
C PHE A 185 6.78 3.39 -13.22
N PRO A 186 5.51 3.67 -13.54
CA PRO A 186 5.13 4.96 -14.09
C PRO A 186 5.30 6.08 -13.05
N TRP A 187 5.69 7.26 -13.51
CA TRP A 187 5.63 8.46 -12.70
C TRP A 187 4.17 8.87 -12.51
N SER A 188 3.82 9.23 -11.31
CA SER A 188 2.54 9.85 -11.01
C SER A 188 2.73 11.28 -10.55
N MET A 189 1.77 12.14 -10.84
CA MET A 189 1.71 13.49 -10.32
C MET A 189 0.66 13.53 -9.21
N ILE A 190 1.12 13.74 -7.99
CA ILE A 190 0.26 13.79 -6.81
C ILE A 190 0.36 15.20 -6.22
N ASP A 191 -0.76 15.90 -6.20
CA ASP A 191 -0.89 17.28 -5.71
C ASP A 191 -1.89 17.43 -4.56
N LYS A 192 -2.61 16.35 -4.22
CA LYS A 192 -3.58 16.37 -3.12
C LYS A 192 -2.94 15.95 -1.81
N ILE A 193 -3.24 16.74 -0.79
CA ILE A 193 -2.92 16.43 0.60
C ILE A 193 -4.20 15.94 1.26
N THR A 194 -4.10 14.91 2.08
CA THR A 194 -5.21 14.49 2.95
C THR A 194 -5.02 15.18 4.31
N PRO A 195 -5.72 16.29 4.58
CA PRO A 195 -5.63 16.96 5.87
C PRO A 195 -6.29 16.11 6.96
N ARG A 196 -6.00 16.43 8.21
CA ARG A 196 -6.79 15.90 9.33
C ARG A 196 -8.24 16.36 9.17
N PRO A 197 -9.22 15.51 9.51
CA PRO A 197 -10.62 15.90 9.47
C PRO A 197 -10.89 17.16 10.31
N ASP A 198 -11.72 18.06 9.78
CA ASP A 198 -12.20 19.18 10.53
C ASP A 198 -13.18 18.70 11.62
N ALA A 199 -13.14 19.30 12.81
CA ALA A 199 -14.05 18.96 13.90
C ALA A 199 -15.54 19.12 13.52
N SER A 200 -15.85 20.04 12.61
CA SER A 200 -17.20 20.23 12.08
C SER A 200 -17.72 19.00 11.32
N VAL A 201 -16.84 18.23 10.68
CA VAL A 201 -17.22 16.99 9.96
C VAL A 201 -17.67 15.94 10.97
N GLU A 202 -16.97 15.79 12.09
CA GLU A 202 -17.35 14.86 13.16
C GLU A 202 -18.73 15.21 13.71
N GLU A 203 -19.02 16.50 13.97
CA GLU A 203 -20.33 16.95 14.43
C GLU A 203 -21.44 16.66 13.41
N ILE A 204 -21.16 16.85 12.12
CA ILE A 204 -22.11 16.55 11.05
C ILE A 204 -22.43 15.05 11.01
N LEU A 205 -21.43 14.20 11.12
CA LEU A 205 -21.61 12.76 11.09
C LEU A 205 -22.35 12.25 12.34
N LYS A 206 -22.05 12.81 13.52
CA LYS A 206 -22.77 12.49 14.76
C LYS A 206 -24.26 12.84 14.70
N LYS A 207 -24.62 13.95 14.03
CA LYS A 207 -26.02 14.31 13.79
C LYS A 207 -26.78 13.34 12.91
N ASP A 208 -26.07 12.63 12.05
CA ASP A 208 -26.64 11.61 11.17
C ASP A 208 -26.67 10.22 11.84
N GLU A 209 -26.41 10.15 13.15
CA GLU A 209 -26.39 8.90 13.93
C GLU A 209 -25.42 7.85 13.36
N ILE A 210 -24.27 8.31 12.82
CA ILE A 210 -23.24 7.43 12.30
C ILE A 210 -22.34 6.98 13.44
N ASP A 211 -22.26 5.68 13.65
CA ASP A 211 -21.41 5.04 14.65
C ASP A 211 -19.95 4.90 14.18
N GLY A 212 -19.05 4.57 15.09
CA GLY A 212 -17.65 4.26 14.79
C GLY A 212 -16.79 5.49 14.51
N LEU A 213 -17.16 6.66 15.06
CA LEU A 213 -16.42 7.92 14.91
C LEU A 213 -15.40 8.16 16.03
N ASP A 214 -15.24 7.21 16.93
CA ASP A 214 -14.28 7.32 18.04
C ASP A 214 -12.84 7.27 17.51
N PRO A 215 -11.90 7.99 18.12
CA PRO A 215 -10.49 7.92 17.77
C PRO A 215 -9.95 6.50 17.88
N VAL A 216 -9.29 6.01 16.83
CA VAL A 216 -8.61 4.72 16.84
C VAL A 216 -7.21 4.90 17.41
N VAL A 217 -6.94 4.26 18.53
CA VAL A 217 -5.63 4.29 19.20
C VAL A 217 -4.90 2.98 18.91
N THR A 218 -3.71 3.10 18.29
CA THR A 218 -2.79 1.98 18.08
C THR A 218 -1.56 2.14 18.98
N SER A 219 -0.70 1.15 19.00
CA SER A 219 0.58 1.22 19.70
C SER A 219 1.52 2.29 19.13
N LYS A 220 1.30 2.72 17.88
CA LYS A 220 2.15 3.66 17.15
C LYS A 220 1.57 5.06 17.04
N ASN A 221 0.26 5.20 17.00
CA ASN A 221 -0.37 6.49 16.73
C ASN A 221 -1.80 6.57 17.28
N THR A 222 -2.35 7.79 17.28
CA THR A 222 -3.78 8.02 17.53
C THR A 222 -4.39 8.58 16.26
N TYR A 223 -5.30 7.85 15.66
CA TYR A 223 -6.06 8.25 14.48
C TYR A 223 -7.38 8.82 14.94
N VAL A 224 -7.64 10.09 14.59
CA VAL A 224 -8.92 10.72 14.87
C VAL A 224 -9.90 10.27 13.79
N ALA A 225 -11.03 9.73 14.18
CA ALA A 225 -12.06 9.39 13.21
C ALA A 225 -12.65 10.69 12.58
N PRO A 226 -12.86 10.70 11.28
CA PRO A 226 -12.61 9.69 10.25
C PRO A 226 -11.28 9.92 9.52
N ASP A 227 -10.19 9.39 10.00
CA ASP A 227 -8.82 9.71 9.60
C ASP A 227 -8.42 9.27 8.18
N ARG A 228 -9.32 8.69 7.41
CA ARG A 228 -9.04 8.28 6.03
C ARG A 228 -9.89 9.01 5.03
N LYS A 229 -9.85 10.37 5.02
CA LYS A 229 -10.66 11.03 4.03
C LYS A 229 -10.03 12.23 3.40
N SER A 230 -9.98 12.14 2.10
CA SER A 230 -9.81 13.27 1.25
C SER A 230 -11.03 14.19 1.40
N VAL A 231 -10.84 15.37 1.92
CA VAL A 231 -11.73 16.46 1.68
C VAL A 231 -11.35 17.02 0.31
N VAL A 232 -12.23 16.93 -0.64
CA VAL A 232 -12.05 17.52 -1.98
C VAL A 232 -12.79 18.82 -2.05
#